data_abf51c6da8d19cc50b0021904edea09e
#
_entry.id   abf51c6da8d19cc50b0021904edea09e
#
_cell.length_a   1.000
_cell.length_b   1.000
_cell.length_c   1.000
_cell.angle_alpha   90.00
_cell.angle_beta   90.00
_cell.angle_gamma   90.00
#
_symmetry.space_group_name_H-M   'P 1'
#
loop_
_entity.id
_entity.type
_entity.pdbx_description
1 polymer ?
#
loop_
_entity_poly.entity_id
_entity_poly.type
_entity_poly.pdbx_seq_one_letter_code
_entity_poly.pdbx_strand_id
1 'polypeptide(L)'
;MWEKEEFTGKAVDSYVLVELDFPNGEEAKARVPNPERNEELRAKYGIEGFPTVLLMTVDGEVFGQSGYTGASPEDYLADVLEQQIEGKKALAKTKEIEAEYEAAEDKMPVVKKAIVQLKELGDGIGGSTLAGIIRKGLELDPADEAGIKIDALGALLKSGQATGDEVAMAAEADPANEKGLLEAVTQHKLGTLQQLSDLEDFIAMADKLHATGKVHDKAVVRDCWVAAAFFCKQYLDRGEDAKAWAQRAKDMGDLDENQAAVVTDILGEDPS
;
A
#
# COMPACT_ATOMS: atom_id res chain seq x y z
N MET A 1 -14.60 7.19 20.81
CA MET A 1 -14.31 8.49 20.19
C MET A 1 -15.50 8.98 19.37
N TRP A 2 -16.00 8.22 18.41
CA TRP A 2 -17.03 8.65 17.45
C TRP A 2 -18.45 8.82 18.06
N GLU A 3 -18.76 8.24 19.23
CA GLU A 3 -20.02 8.43 19.96
C GLU A 3 -20.00 9.66 20.87
N LYS A 4 -18.85 10.32 21.04
CA LYS A 4 -18.74 11.50 21.90
C LYS A 4 -19.35 12.72 21.23
N GLU A 5 -20.10 13.52 22.00
CA GLU A 5 -20.72 14.76 21.53
C GLU A 5 -19.69 15.76 20.95
N GLU A 6 -18.48 15.76 21.50
CA GLU A 6 -17.34 16.57 20.99
C GLU A 6 -16.98 16.24 19.53
N PHE A 7 -17.16 14.98 19.10
CA PHE A 7 -16.98 14.56 17.72
C PHE A 7 -18.27 14.74 16.92
N THR A 8 -19.36 14.10 17.34
CA THR A 8 -20.62 14.07 16.59
C THR A 8 -21.20 15.46 16.37
N GLY A 9 -21.13 16.34 17.39
CA GLY A 9 -21.62 17.71 17.29
C GLY A 9 -20.94 18.56 16.22
N LYS A 10 -19.65 18.30 15.94
CA LYS A 10 -18.90 19.00 14.88
C LYS A 10 -18.98 18.26 13.51
N ALA A 11 -18.96 16.93 13.56
CA ALA A 11 -18.94 16.11 12.35
C ALA A 11 -20.22 16.21 11.52
N VAL A 12 -21.39 16.33 12.17
CA VAL A 12 -22.71 16.44 11.50
C VAL A 12 -22.89 17.72 10.69
N ASP A 13 -22.06 18.74 10.93
CA ASP A 13 -22.06 19.95 10.10
C ASP A 13 -21.54 19.70 8.68
N SER A 14 -20.74 18.66 8.51
CA SER A 14 -20.04 18.35 7.23
C SER A 14 -20.39 16.97 6.69
N TYR A 15 -20.85 16.03 7.51
CA TYR A 15 -21.05 14.63 7.17
C TYR A 15 -22.39 14.06 7.61
N VAL A 16 -22.90 13.10 6.87
CA VAL A 16 -23.88 12.14 7.35
C VAL A 16 -23.12 10.96 7.93
N LEU A 17 -23.25 10.75 9.23
CA LEU A 17 -22.57 9.64 9.90
C LEU A 17 -23.41 8.37 9.77
N VAL A 18 -22.80 7.30 9.27
CA VAL A 18 -23.41 5.98 9.14
C VAL A 18 -22.53 4.97 9.88
N GLU A 19 -23.14 4.22 10.79
CA GLU A 19 -22.48 3.12 11.49
C GLU A 19 -22.97 1.78 10.94
N LEU A 20 -22.03 0.89 10.62
CA LEU A 20 -22.29 -0.48 10.22
C LEU A 20 -21.66 -1.38 11.28
N ASP A 21 -22.49 -2.15 11.98
CA ASP A 21 -22.05 -3.03 13.05
C ASP A 21 -21.77 -4.45 12.54
N PHE A 22 -20.63 -5.03 12.98
CA PHE A 22 -20.15 -6.36 12.64
C PHE A 22 -19.82 -7.17 13.90
N PRO A 23 -20.80 -7.48 14.75
CA PRO A 23 -20.54 -8.12 16.01
C PRO A 23 -20.11 -9.59 15.84
N ASN A 24 -19.33 -10.08 16.80
CA ASN A 24 -18.96 -11.46 16.90
C ASN A 24 -20.07 -12.28 17.58
N GLY A 25 -20.42 -13.42 17.01
CA GLY A 25 -21.39 -14.38 17.56
C GLY A 25 -22.82 -14.19 17.04
N GLU A 26 -23.54 -15.32 16.91
CA GLU A 26 -24.84 -15.40 16.26
C GLU A 26 -25.94 -14.60 16.96
N GLU A 27 -25.93 -14.59 18.31
CA GLU A 27 -26.92 -13.83 19.10
C GLU A 27 -26.77 -12.32 18.91
N ALA A 28 -25.52 -11.83 18.78
CA ALA A 28 -25.24 -10.42 18.56
C ALA A 28 -25.55 -10.03 17.09
N LYS A 29 -25.22 -10.88 16.14
CA LYS A 29 -25.56 -10.68 14.70
C LYS A 29 -27.06 -10.58 14.49
N ALA A 30 -27.86 -11.39 15.19
CA ALA A 30 -29.32 -11.35 15.08
C ALA A 30 -29.94 -10.01 15.54
N ARG A 31 -29.20 -9.17 16.24
CA ARG A 31 -29.66 -7.83 16.68
C ARG A 31 -29.30 -6.73 15.65
N VAL A 32 -28.45 -7.04 14.68
CA VAL A 32 -28.09 -6.08 13.63
C VAL A 32 -29.24 -5.97 12.62
N PRO A 33 -29.69 -4.76 12.27
CA PRO A 33 -30.88 -4.59 11.42
C PRO A 33 -30.77 -5.21 10.03
N ASN A 34 -29.58 -5.24 9.43
CA ASN A 34 -29.35 -5.79 8.07
C ASN A 34 -27.95 -6.41 7.98
N PRO A 35 -27.69 -7.54 8.64
CA PRO A 35 -26.34 -8.12 8.70
C PRO A 35 -25.82 -8.56 7.32
N GLU A 36 -26.69 -9.12 6.45
CA GLU A 36 -26.32 -9.51 5.09
C GLU A 36 -25.87 -8.28 4.25
N ARG A 37 -26.62 -7.20 4.35
CA ARG A 37 -26.27 -5.94 3.67
C ARG A 37 -24.93 -5.38 4.16
N ASN A 38 -24.64 -5.47 5.45
CA ASN A 38 -23.38 -5.02 6.00
C ASN A 38 -22.22 -5.86 5.44
N GLU A 39 -22.36 -7.19 5.34
CA GLU A 39 -21.35 -8.04 4.72
C GLU A 39 -21.16 -7.77 3.22
N GLU A 40 -22.23 -7.48 2.47
CA GLU A 40 -22.14 -7.03 1.08
C GLU A 40 -21.34 -5.74 0.95
N LEU A 41 -21.58 -4.76 1.83
CA LEU A 41 -20.86 -3.48 1.84
C LEU A 41 -19.39 -3.68 2.27
N ARG A 42 -19.16 -4.54 3.25
CA ARG A 42 -17.79 -4.92 3.65
C ARG A 42 -17.00 -5.49 2.47
N ALA A 43 -17.59 -6.45 1.75
CA ALA A 43 -16.96 -7.02 0.56
C ALA A 43 -16.78 -5.99 -0.57
N LYS A 44 -17.81 -5.17 -0.83
CA LYS A 44 -17.79 -4.14 -1.88
C LYS A 44 -16.66 -3.13 -1.67
N TYR A 45 -16.40 -2.74 -0.43
CA TYR A 45 -15.39 -1.73 -0.09
C TYR A 45 -14.07 -2.34 0.40
N GLY A 46 -13.89 -3.66 0.36
CA GLY A 46 -12.66 -4.34 0.71
C GLY A 46 -12.24 -4.14 2.17
N ILE A 47 -13.21 -4.13 3.11
CA ILE A 47 -12.92 -3.90 4.52
C ILE A 47 -12.40 -5.16 5.18
N GLU A 48 -11.12 -5.17 5.55
CA GLU A 48 -10.44 -6.31 6.16
C GLU A 48 -10.33 -6.23 7.68
N GLY A 49 -10.37 -5.01 8.25
CA GLY A 49 -10.21 -4.77 9.68
C GLY A 49 -11.17 -3.74 10.25
N PHE A 50 -11.26 -3.69 11.58
CA PHE A 50 -12.13 -2.76 12.31
C PHE A 50 -11.36 -2.04 13.43
N PRO A 51 -11.68 -0.78 13.71
CA PRO A 51 -12.65 0.06 12.99
C PRO A 51 -12.07 0.62 11.69
N THR A 52 -12.88 0.67 10.64
CA THR A 52 -12.57 1.36 9.38
C THR A 52 -13.59 2.48 9.16
N VAL A 53 -13.12 3.67 8.85
CA VAL A 53 -13.93 4.84 8.50
C VAL A 53 -13.71 5.16 7.03
N LEU A 54 -14.78 5.19 6.23
CA LEU A 54 -14.75 5.59 4.83
C LEU A 54 -15.34 6.98 4.68
N LEU A 55 -14.63 7.86 4.00
CA LEU A 55 -15.11 9.16 3.56
C LEU A 55 -15.66 9.01 2.14
N MET A 56 -16.95 9.33 1.96
CA MET A 56 -17.65 9.03 0.72
C MET A 56 -18.41 10.24 0.18
N THR A 57 -18.57 10.30 -1.14
CA THR A 57 -19.51 11.21 -1.79
C THR A 57 -20.95 10.75 -1.53
N VAL A 58 -21.92 11.59 -1.87
CA VAL A 58 -23.34 11.24 -1.81
C VAL A 58 -23.71 10.07 -2.74
N ASP A 59 -22.92 9.84 -3.77
CA ASP A 59 -23.11 8.76 -4.75
C ASP A 59 -22.41 7.45 -4.32
N GLY A 60 -21.78 7.44 -3.13
CA GLY A 60 -21.12 6.28 -2.57
C GLY A 60 -19.71 6.01 -3.10
N GLU A 61 -19.05 7.02 -3.66
CA GLU A 61 -17.65 6.93 -4.08
C GLU A 61 -16.74 7.28 -2.92
N VAL A 62 -15.80 6.40 -2.62
CA VAL A 62 -14.85 6.60 -1.54
C VAL A 62 -13.78 7.59 -1.98
N PHE A 63 -13.49 8.60 -1.14
CA PHE A 63 -12.42 9.56 -1.36
C PHE A 63 -11.46 9.68 -0.17
N GLY A 64 -11.69 8.94 0.90
CA GLY A 64 -10.79 8.87 2.05
C GLY A 64 -11.06 7.63 2.89
N GLN A 65 -10.03 7.14 3.56
CA GLN A 65 -10.12 6.03 4.51
C GLN A 65 -9.27 6.34 5.74
N SER A 66 -9.83 6.03 6.90
CA SER A 66 -9.17 6.19 8.19
C SER A 66 -9.59 5.07 9.13
N GLY A 67 -9.02 5.07 10.33
CA GLY A 67 -9.35 4.12 11.40
C GLY A 67 -9.22 4.78 12.77
N TYR A 68 -9.09 3.97 13.81
CA TYR A 68 -8.80 4.49 15.15
C TYR A 68 -7.32 4.82 15.28
N THR A 69 -6.99 6.10 15.45
CA THR A 69 -5.62 6.62 15.56
C THR A 69 -5.17 6.88 16.99
N GLY A 70 -6.06 6.79 17.97
CA GLY A 70 -5.78 7.19 19.36
C GLY A 70 -5.78 8.71 19.58
N ALA A 71 -5.98 9.51 18.54
CA ALA A 71 -6.02 10.96 18.59
C ALA A 71 -7.23 11.49 19.42
N SER A 72 -7.18 12.76 19.81
CA SER A 72 -8.35 13.43 20.37
C SER A 72 -9.47 13.56 19.33
N PRO A 73 -10.75 13.72 19.72
CA PRO A 73 -11.83 13.93 18.75
C PRO A 73 -11.60 15.14 17.84
N GLU A 74 -10.96 16.17 18.33
CA GLU A 74 -10.68 17.41 17.59
C GLU A 74 -9.57 17.21 16.57
N ASP A 75 -8.46 16.58 16.97
CA ASP A 75 -7.34 16.29 16.07
C ASP A 75 -7.77 15.30 14.99
N TYR A 76 -8.51 14.23 15.36
CA TYR A 76 -9.05 13.28 14.39
C TYR A 76 -9.94 13.95 13.33
N LEU A 77 -10.82 14.88 13.75
CA LEU A 77 -11.69 15.61 12.83
C LEU A 77 -10.89 16.54 11.91
N ALA A 78 -9.83 17.16 12.42
CA ALA A 78 -8.93 17.98 11.60
C ALA A 78 -8.24 17.14 10.52
N ASP A 79 -7.71 15.96 10.86
CA ASP A 79 -7.11 15.00 9.93
C ASP A 79 -8.11 14.52 8.87
N VAL A 80 -9.35 14.23 9.28
CA VAL A 80 -10.44 13.83 8.36
C VAL A 80 -10.80 14.94 7.39
N LEU A 81 -10.83 16.21 7.84
CA LEU A 81 -11.11 17.36 6.97
C LEU A 81 -9.97 17.60 5.97
N GLU A 82 -8.71 17.41 6.36
CA GLU A 82 -7.58 17.47 5.46
C GLU A 82 -7.65 16.37 4.40
N GLN A 83 -7.87 15.12 4.81
CA GLN A 83 -8.08 13.98 3.90
C GLN A 83 -9.26 14.23 2.95
N GLN A 84 -10.33 14.90 3.40
CA GLN A 84 -11.45 15.26 2.53
C GLN A 84 -11.02 16.14 1.36
N ILE A 85 -10.18 17.13 1.60
CA ILE A 85 -9.73 18.06 0.57
C ILE A 85 -8.86 17.32 -0.46
N GLU A 86 -7.85 16.63 -0.01
CA GLU A 86 -6.91 15.92 -0.89
C GLU A 86 -7.57 14.72 -1.58
N GLY A 87 -8.40 13.95 -0.86
CA GLY A 87 -9.09 12.80 -1.43
C GLY A 87 -10.12 13.17 -2.49
N LYS A 88 -10.90 14.24 -2.29
CA LYS A 88 -11.84 14.74 -3.33
C LYS A 88 -11.10 15.26 -4.56
N LYS A 89 -9.94 15.89 -4.37
CA LYS A 89 -9.10 16.36 -5.47
C LYS A 89 -8.50 15.17 -6.25
N ALA A 90 -8.02 14.15 -5.54
CA ALA A 90 -7.51 12.92 -6.15
C ALA A 90 -8.61 12.17 -6.93
N LEU A 91 -9.81 12.03 -6.37
CA LEU A 91 -10.96 11.42 -7.03
C LEU A 91 -11.36 12.19 -8.30
N ALA A 92 -11.42 13.52 -8.22
CA ALA A 92 -11.75 14.36 -9.38
C ALA A 92 -10.72 14.20 -10.51
N LYS A 93 -9.43 14.14 -10.17
CA LYS A 93 -8.35 13.92 -11.12
C LYS A 93 -8.40 12.54 -11.76
N THR A 94 -8.69 11.50 -10.97
CA THR A 94 -8.88 10.14 -11.49
C THR A 94 -10.03 10.09 -12.52
N LYS A 95 -11.17 10.72 -12.22
CA LYS A 95 -12.31 10.80 -13.13
C LYS A 95 -12.00 11.58 -14.41
N GLU A 96 -11.22 12.66 -14.32
CA GLU A 96 -10.75 13.41 -15.49
C GLU A 96 -9.92 12.51 -16.41
N ILE A 97 -8.96 11.75 -15.85
CA ILE A 97 -8.12 10.82 -16.61
C ILE A 97 -8.96 9.68 -17.22
N GLU A 98 -9.93 9.13 -16.49
CA GLU A 98 -10.83 8.10 -16.99
C GLU A 98 -11.66 8.60 -18.18
N ALA A 99 -12.27 9.78 -18.04
CA ALA A 99 -13.05 10.40 -19.12
C ALA A 99 -12.17 10.72 -20.35
N GLU A 100 -10.96 11.22 -20.13
CA GLU A 100 -9.98 11.46 -21.20
C GLU A 100 -9.59 10.15 -21.88
N TYR A 101 -9.38 9.07 -21.13
CA TYR A 101 -9.06 7.76 -21.68
C TYR A 101 -10.19 7.23 -22.56
N GLU A 102 -11.44 7.33 -22.13
CA GLU A 102 -12.58 6.87 -22.93
C GLU A 102 -12.72 7.68 -24.23
N ALA A 103 -12.48 8.98 -24.19
CA ALA A 103 -12.64 9.88 -25.36
C ALA A 103 -11.45 9.87 -26.34
N ALA A 104 -10.24 9.54 -25.90
CA ALA A 104 -9.04 9.63 -26.73
C ALA A 104 -9.03 8.59 -27.87
N GLU A 105 -8.62 8.99 -29.07
CA GLU A 105 -8.31 8.06 -30.18
C GLU A 105 -6.96 7.37 -29.92
N ASP A 106 -5.92 8.14 -29.55
CA ASP A 106 -4.64 7.62 -29.08
C ASP A 106 -4.68 7.53 -27.54
N LYS A 107 -4.67 6.31 -27.02
CA LYS A 107 -4.76 6.02 -25.57
C LYS A 107 -3.43 6.23 -24.84
N MET A 108 -2.29 6.10 -25.53
CA MET A 108 -1.00 6.03 -24.87
C MET A 108 -0.59 7.29 -24.08
N PRO A 109 -0.87 8.53 -24.56
CA PRO A 109 -0.63 9.73 -23.76
C PRO A 109 -1.42 9.74 -22.44
N VAL A 110 -2.66 9.21 -22.45
CA VAL A 110 -3.50 9.16 -21.25
C VAL A 110 -3.04 8.06 -20.29
N VAL A 111 -2.58 6.91 -20.82
CA VAL A 111 -1.92 5.87 -20.00
C VAL A 111 -0.70 6.45 -19.26
N LYS A 112 0.14 7.24 -19.93
CA LYS A 112 1.27 7.92 -19.27
C LYS A 112 0.81 8.87 -18.15
N LYS A 113 -0.29 9.59 -18.33
CA LYS A 113 -0.89 10.42 -17.27
C LYS A 113 -1.39 9.57 -16.09
N ALA A 114 -2.04 8.43 -16.39
CA ALA A 114 -2.51 7.50 -15.35
C ALA A 114 -1.34 6.93 -14.52
N ILE A 115 -0.22 6.59 -15.17
CA ILE A 115 1.01 6.13 -14.49
C ILE A 115 1.53 7.19 -13.52
N VAL A 116 1.63 8.45 -13.97
CA VAL A 116 2.10 9.56 -13.12
C VAL A 116 1.15 9.77 -11.95
N GLN A 117 -0.17 9.82 -12.21
CA GLN A 117 -1.17 10.02 -11.17
C GLN A 117 -1.19 8.87 -10.15
N LEU A 118 -1.02 7.62 -10.59
CA LEU A 118 -0.96 6.47 -9.67
C LEU A 118 0.30 6.51 -8.78
N LYS A 119 1.44 6.96 -9.31
CA LYS A 119 2.67 7.16 -8.53
C LYS A 119 2.50 8.24 -7.45
N GLU A 120 1.77 9.33 -7.76
CA GLU A 120 1.48 10.40 -6.81
C GLU A 120 0.46 9.99 -5.75
N LEU A 121 -0.51 9.17 -6.13
CA LEU A 121 -1.58 8.69 -5.27
C LEU A 121 -1.11 7.62 -4.27
N GLY A 122 -0.13 6.80 -4.65
CA GLY A 122 0.32 5.65 -3.87
C GLY A 122 -0.80 4.62 -3.68
N ASP A 123 -1.02 4.18 -2.45
CA ASP A 123 -2.10 3.28 -2.03
C ASP A 123 -3.46 3.99 -1.85
N GLY A 124 -3.52 5.25 -2.26
CA GLY A 124 -4.69 6.11 -2.10
C GLY A 124 -5.88 5.71 -2.98
N ILE A 125 -7.00 6.37 -2.71
CA ILE A 125 -8.29 6.11 -3.33
C ILE A 125 -8.29 6.51 -4.82
N GLY A 126 -8.89 5.66 -5.66
CA GLY A 126 -8.87 5.82 -7.13
C GLY A 126 -7.76 5.01 -7.80
N GLY A 127 -6.89 4.37 -7.03
CA GLY A 127 -5.80 3.56 -7.54
C GLY A 127 -6.25 2.43 -8.45
N SER A 128 -7.37 1.76 -8.14
CA SER A 128 -7.90 0.66 -8.95
C SER A 128 -8.35 1.10 -10.36
N THR A 129 -8.97 2.28 -10.50
CA THR A 129 -9.36 2.84 -11.80
C THR A 129 -8.12 3.15 -12.64
N LEU A 130 -7.13 3.83 -12.06
CA LEU A 130 -5.88 4.16 -12.75
C LEU A 130 -5.10 2.89 -13.12
N ALA A 131 -5.04 1.91 -12.22
CA ALA A 131 -4.42 0.61 -12.49
C ALA A 131 -5.10 -0.12 -13.66
N GLY A 132 -6.44 -0.05 -13.75
CA GLY A 132 -7.18 -0.58 -14.90
C GLY A 132 -6.79 0.07 -16.23
N ILE A 133 -6.64 1.40 -16.26
CA ILE A 133 -6.17 2.14 -17.44
C ILE A 133 -4.74 1.75 -17.81
N ILE A 134 -3.85 1.61 -16.83
CA ILE A 134 -2.45 1.21 -17.02
C ILE A 134 -2.37 -0.19 -17.62
N ARG A 135 -3.15 -1.15 -17.10
CA ARG A 135 -3.20 -2.53 -17.64
C ARG A 135 -3.64 -2.57 -19.10
N LYS A 136 -4.70 -1.83 -19.43
CA LYS A 136 -5.13 -1.67 -20.83
C LYS A 136 -4.01 -1.08 -21.70
N GLY A 137 -3.23 -0.13 -21.16
CA GLY A 137 -2.06 0.41 -21.85
C GLY A 137 -0.96 -0.64 -22.11
N LEU A 138 -0.65 -1.49 -21.12
CA LEU A 138 0.29 -2.59 -21.29
C LEU A 138 -0.19 -3.64 -22.32
N GLU A 139 -1.49 -3.91 -22.37
CA GLU A 139 -2.10 -4.80 -23.38
C GLU A 139 -2.04 -4.20 -24.79
N LEU A 140 -2.17 -2.89 -24.93
CA LEU A 140 -2.10 -2.19 -26.21
C LEU A 140 -0.67 -2.10 -26.78
N ASP A 141 0.34 -2.17 -25.90
CA ASP A 141 1.76 -2.05 -26.27
C ASP A 141 2.60 -3.21 -25.69
N PRO A 142 2.34 -4.45 -26.13
CA PRO A 142 3.05 -5.62 -25.60
C PRO A 142 4.55 -5.64 -25.93
N ALA A 143 4.96 -4.91 -26.98
CA ALA A 143 6.36 -4.76 -27.39
C ALA A 143 7.09 -3.62 -26.67
N ASP A 144 6.38 -2.85 -25.82
CA ASP A 144 6.89 -1.68 -25.10
C ASP A 144 7.50 -0.60 -26.03
N GLU A 145 6.91 -0.39 -27.20
CA GLU A 145 7.35 0.63 -28.16
C GLU A 145 7.22 2.05 -27.59
N ALA A 146 6.20 2.27 -26.74
CA ALA A 146 5.99 3.52 -26.04
C ALA A 146 6.90 3.73 -24.82
N GLY A 147 7.62 2.67 -24.37
CA GLY A 147 8.55 2.68 -23.26
C GLY A 147 7.88 2.91 -21.91
N ILE A 148 6.69 2.33 -21.69
CA ILE A 148 5.90 2.54 -20.46
C ILE A 148 6.05 1.42 -19.43
N LYS A 149 6.53 0.24 -19.82
CA LYS A 149 6.44 -1.00 -19.06
C LYS A 149 7.05 -0.88 -17.65
N ILE A 150 8.28 -0.37 -17.58
CA ILE A 150 8.98 -0.20 -16.28
C ILE A 150 8.22 0.76 -15.36
N ASP A 151 7.80 1.91 -15.89
CA ASP A 151 7.08 2.93 -15.14
C ASP A 151 5.69 2.45 -14.70
N ALA A 152 4.99 1.72 -15.56
CA ALA A 152 3.69 1.11 -15.29
C ALA A 152 3.77 0.08 -14.16
N LEU A 153 4.69 -0.88 -14.27
CA LEU A 153 4.90 -1.92 -13.25
C LEU A 153 5.34 -1.31 -11.92
N GLY A 154 6.24 -0.31 -11.95
CA GLY A 154 6.66 0.41 -10.75
C GLY A 154 5.51 1.16 -10.07
N ALA A 155 4.61 1.77 -10.83
CA ALA A 155 3.43 2.44 -10.31
C ALA A 155 2.45 1.44 -9.66
N LEU A 156 2.18 0.32 -10.33
CA LEU A 156 1.30 -0.75 -9.81
C LEU A 156 1.84 -1.36 -8.52
N LEU A 157 3.15 -1.61 -8.44
CA LEU A 157 3.79 -2.15 -7.23
C LEU A 157 3.70 -1.17 -6.06
N LYS A 158 4.11 0.09 -6.28
CA LYS A 158 4.13 1.12 -5.21
C LYS A 158 2.76 1.48 -4.68
N SER A 159 1.73 1.35 -5.51
CA SER A 159 0.34 1.60 -5.12
C SER A 159 -0.38 0.40 -4.52
N GLY A 160 0.31 -0.73 -4.33
CA GLY A 160 -0.32 -1.97 -3.84
C GLY A 160 -1.32 -2.60 -4.82
N GLN A 161 -1.39 -2.11 -6.06
CA GLN A 161 -2.35 -2.58 -7.07
C GLN A 161 -1.81 -3.73 -7.94
N ALA A 162 -0.53 -4.11 -7.79
CA ALA A 162 0.09 -5.15 -8.61
C ALA A 162 -0.50 -6.54 -8.33
N THR A 163 -0.79 -7.28 -9.39
CA THR A 163 -1.12 -8.71 -9.33
C THR A 163 0.14 -9.55 -9.22
N GLY A 164 0.01 -10.84 -8.85
CA GLY A 164 1.16 -11.76 -8.79
C GLY A 164 1.92 -11.87 -10.12
N ASP A 165 1.20 -11.87 -11.25
CA ASP A 165 1.81 -11.90 -12.59
C ASP A 165 2.58 -10.61 -12.90
N GLU A 166 2.07 -9.45 -12.48
CA GLU A 166 2.74 -8.15 -12.64
C GLU A 166 3.98 -8.04 -11.76
N VAL A 167 3.96 -8.62 -10.56
CA VAL A 167 5.14 -8.74 -9.68
C VAL A 167 6.24 -9.58 -10.35
N ALA A 168 5.86 -10.74 -10.94
CA ALA A 168 6.80 -11.58 -11.67
C ALA A 168 7.37 -10.85 -12.90
N MET A 169 6.50 -10.22 -13.68
CA MET A 169 6.87 -9.42 -14.86
C MET A 169 7.83 -8.28 -14.49
N ALA A 170 7.63 -7.62 -13.36
CA ALA A 170 8.50 -6.55 -12.88
C ALA A 170 9.90 -7.06 -12.52
N ALA A 171 9.98 -8.22 -11.85
CA ALA A 171 11.27 -8.85 -11.50
C ALA A 171 12.08 -9.31 -12.73
N GLU A 172 11.40 -9.58 -13.85
CA GLU A 172 12.02 -9.94 -15.14
C GLU A 172 12.38 -8.71 -16.00
N ALA A 173 11.61 -7.63 -15.89
CA ALA A 173 11.80 -6.42 -16.70
C ALA A 173 13.06 -5.63 -16.30
N ASP A 174 13.47 -5.69 -15.03
CA ASP A 174 14.64 -4.97 -14.50
C ASP A 174 15.53 -5.88 -13.63
N PRO A 175 16.07 -6.99 -14.18
CA PRO A 175 16.78 -8.01 -13.41
C PRO A 175 18.08 -7.52 -12.78
N ALA A 176 18.65 -6.43 -13.30
CA ALA A 176 19.86 -5.79 -12.80
C ALA A 176 19.57 -4.57 -11.91
N ASN A 177 18.32 -4.30 -11.58
CA ASN A 177 17.87 -3.16 -10.81
C ASN A 177 18.36 -1.80 -11.36
N GLU A 178 18.39 -1.64 -12.69
CA GLU A 178 18.85 -0.40 -13.34
C GLU A 178 17.87 0.77 -13.11
N LYS A 179 16.62 0.46 -12.85
CA LYS A 179 15.52 1.41 -12.66
C LYS A 179 14.85 1.33 -11.29
N GLY A 180 15.38 0.53 -10.37
CA GLY A 180 14.84 0.37 -9.02
C GLY A 180 13.61 -0.54 -8.94
N LEU A 181 13.31 -1.32 -9.99
CA LEU A 181 12.09 -2.12 -10.00
C LEU A 181 12.18 -3.34 -9.07
N LEU A 182 13.39 -3.92 -8.89
CA LEU A 182 13.59 -4.99 -7.89
C LEU A 182 13.40 -4.50 -6.45
N GLU A 183 13.71 -3.23 -6.15
CA GLU A 183 13.42 -2.63 -4.85
C GLU A 183 11.90 -2.58 -4.61
N ALA A 184 11.15 -2.09 -5.61
CA ALA A 184 9.69 -2.04 -5.54
C ALA A 184 9.07 -3.45 -5.40
N VAL A 185 9.59 -4.46 -6.10
CA VAL A 185 9.16 -5.86 -5.97
C VAL A 185 9.47 -6.39 -4.57
N THR A 186 10.67 -6.12 -4.03
CA THR A 186 11.07 -6.59 -2.71
C THR A 186 10.19 -5.95 -1.62
N GLN A 187 9.95 -4.65 -1.72
CA GLN A 187 9.06 -3.91 -0.80
C GLN A 187 7.62 -4.42 -0.89
N HIS A 188 7.10 -4.65 -2.10
CA HIS A 188 5.76 -5.20 -2.29
C HIS A 188 5.62 -6.58 -1.64
N LYS A 189 6.59 -7.47 -1.84
CA LYS A 189 6.61 -8.79 -1.18
C LYS A 189 6.63 -8.66 0.33
N LEU A 190 7.38 -7.72 0.90
CA LEU A 190 7.39 -7.44 2.33
C LEU A 190 6.01 -7.00 2.85
N GLY A 191 5.32 -6.14 2.10
CA GLY A 191 4.00 -5.62 2.48
C GLY A 191 2.84 -6.63 2.32
N THR A 192 3.06 -7.75 1.61
CA THR A 192 2.01 -8.73 1.29
C THR A 192 2.21 -10.10 1.93
N LEU A 193 3.07 -10.20 2.95
CA LEU A 193 3.36 -11.43 3.68
C LEU A 193 2.11 -11.95 4.43
N GLN A 194 1.73 -13.20 4.20
CA GLN A 194 0.59 -13.84 4.87
C GLN A 194 0.96 -15.21 5.49
N GLN A 195 1.96 -15.90 4.96
CA GLN A 195 2.36 -17.23 5.38
C GLN A 195 3.88 -17.42 5.32
N LEU A 196 4.37 -18.52 5.86
CA LEU A 196 5.81 -18.78 6.00
C LEU A 196 6.55 -18.88 4.66
N SER A 197 5.90 -19.44 3.63
CA SER A 197 6.45 -19.50 2.26
C SER A 197 6.71 -18.12 1.66
N ASP A 198 5.89 -17.13 2.02
CA ASP A 198 6.06 -15.75 1.51
C ASP A 198 7.31 -15.11 2.09
N LEU A 199 7.70 -15.50 3.32
CA LEU A 199 8.99 -15.06 3.92
C LEU A 199 10.19 -15.59 3.14
N GLU A 200 10.16 -16.86 2.74
CA GLU A 200 11.24 -17.45 1.93
C GLU A 200 11.35 -16.75 0.56
N ASP A 201 10.20 -16.48 -0.07
CA ASP A 201 10.13 -15.74 -1.33
C ASP A 201 10.62 -14.30 -1.20
N PHE A 202 10.29 -13.63 -0.09
CA PHE A 202 10.80 -12.30 0.22
C PHE A 202 12.33 -12.32 0.40
N ILE A 203 12.87 -13.26 1.20
CA ILE A 203 14.32 -13.38 1.41
C ILE A 203 15.04 -13.67 0.08
N ALA A 204 14.51 -14.57 -0.75
CA ALA A 204 15.09 -14.86 -2.06
C ALA A 204 15.12 -13.61 -2.97
N MET A 205 14.08 -12.76 -2.91
CA MET A 205 14.07 -11.51 -3.66
C MET A 205 15.05 -10.48 -3.08
N ALA A 206 15.17 -10.40 -1.74
CA ALA A 206 16.16 -9.56 -1.07
C ALA A 206 17.60 -9.97 -1.46
N ASP A 207 17.90 -11.28 -1.50
CA ASP A 207 19.19 -11.79 -1.98
C ASP A 207 19.45 -11.42 -3.45
N LYS A 208 18.43 -11.54 -4.32
CA LYS A 208 18.54 -11.13 -5.73
C LYS A 208 18.83 -9.63 -5.85
N LEU A 209 18.11 -8.79 -5.10
CA LEU A 209 18.33 -7.34 -5.07
C LEU A 209 19.74 -7.03 -4.59
N HIS A 210 20.18 -7.63 -3.46
CA HIS A 210 21.52 -7.43 -2.91
C HIS A 210 22.62 -7.79 -3.92
N ALA A 211 22.45 -8.89 -4.64
CA ALA A 211 23.43 -9.35 -5.65
C ALA A 211 23.63 -8.36 -6.81
N THR A 212 22.69 -7.45 -7.08
CA THR A 212 22.85 -6.40 -8.08
C THR A 212 23.85 -5.32 -7.67
N GLY A 213 24.07 -5.12 -6.38
CA GLY A 213 24.89 -4.04 -5.81
C GLY A 213 24.32 -2.64 -6.05
N LYS A 214 23.08 -2.50 -6.55
CA LYS A 214 22.44 -1.23 -6.88
C LYS A 214 21.35 -0.88 -5.87
N VAL A 215 21.35 0.39 -5.45
CA VAL A 215 20.39 0.96 -4.50
C VAL A 215 19.95 2.31 -5.06
N HIS A 216 18.65 2.46 -5.32
CA HIS A 216 18.02 3.70 -5.75
C HIS A 216 17.30 4.41 -4.59
N ASP A 217 16.58 3.64 -3.78
CA ASP A 217 15.93 4.14 -2.57
C ASP A 217 16.57 3.47 -1.33
N LYS A 218 17.47 4.23 -0.69
CA LYS A 218 18.22 3.74 0.46
C LYS A 218 17.33 3.39 1.66
N ALA A 219 16.24 4.13 1.87
CA ALA A 219 15.32 3.87 2.97
C ALA A 219 14.55 2.55 2.75
N VAL A 220 13.97 2.38 1.56
CA VAL A 220 13.26 1.15 1.18
C VAL A 220 14.15 -0.09 1.30
N VAL A 221 15.37 -0.02 0.76
CA VAL A 221 16.31 -1.16 0.80
C VAL A 221 16.74 -1.47 2.23
N ARG A 222 17.01 -0.46 3.04
CA ARG A 222 17.34 -0.63 4.46
C ARG A 222 16.20 -1.31 5.23
N ASP A 223 14.96 -0.87 5.03
CA ASP A 223 13.78 -1.46 5.66
C ASP A 223 13.64 -2.95 5.28
N CYS A 224 13.89 -3.29 4.02
CA CYS A 224 13.93 -4.67 3.56
C CYS A 224 15.03 -5.49 4.24
N TRP A 225 16.24 -4.92 4.45
CA TRP A 225 17.32 -5.61 5.14
C TRP A 225 17.03 -5.84 6.62
N VAL A 226 16.45 -4.86 7.31
CA VAL A 226 16.02 -5.01 8.71
C VAL A 226 14.94 -6.08 8.83
N ALA A 227 13.94 -6.06 7.94
CA ALA A 227 12.90 -7.08 7.91
C ALA A 227 13.46 -8.48 7.62
N ALA A 228 14.39 -8.60 6.65
CA ALA A 228 15.05 -9.86 6.34
C ALA A 228 15.84 -10.40 7.54
N ALA A 229 16.57 -9.55 8.26
CA ALA A 229 17.28 -9.92 9.48
C ALA A 229 16.32 -10.45 10.55
N PHE A 230 15.23 -9.72 10.79
CA PHE A 230 14.21 -10.10 11.77
C PHE A 230 13.55 -11.43 11.42
N PHE A 231 13.11 -11.63 10.18
CA PHE A 231 12.42 -12.86 9.75
C PHE A 231 13.36 -14.07 9.77
N CYS A 232 14.60 -13.92 9.32
CA CYS A 232 15.60 -14.99 9.40
C CYS A 232 15.82 -15.44 10.84
N LYS A 233 15.85 -14.53 11.83
CA LYS A 233 16.02 -14.86 13.24
C LYS A 233 14.76 -15.46 13.86
N GLN A 234 13.61 -14.85 13.66
CA GLN A 234 12.39 -15.14 14.44
C GLN A 234 11.57 -16.30 13.88
N TYR A 235 11.59 -16.51 12.56
CA TYR A 235 10.66 -17.45 11.89
C TYR A 235 11.35 -18.54 11.09
N LEU A 236 12.58 -18.30 10.59
CA LEU A 236 13.25 -19.24 9.70
C LEU A 236 14.41 -20.01 10.37
N ASP A 237 14.75 -19.70 11.63
CA ASP A 237 15.89 -20.28 12.36
C ASP A 237 17.22 -20.18 11.58
N ARG A 238 17.42 -19.06 10.84
CA ARG A 238 18.59 -18.79 10.00
C ARG A 238 19.47 -17.72 10.65
N GLY A 239 20.08 -18.04 11.81
CA GLY A 239 20.79 -17.07 12.64
C GLY A 239 21.99 -16.40 11.95
N GLU A 240 22.76 -17.11 11.13
CA GLU A 240 23.89 -16.52 10.40
C GLU A 240 23.41 -15.56 9.29
N ASP A 241 22.33 -15.91 8.58
CA ASP A 241 21.75 -15.02 7.59
C ASP A 241 21.14 -13.77 8.25
N ALA A 242 20.51 -13.95 9.41
CA ALA A 242 19.99 -12.83 10.19
C ALA A 242 21.08 -11.81 10.53
N LYS A 243 22.25 -12.29 11.00
CA LYS A 243 23.41 -11.42 11.29
C LYS A 243 23.92 -10.72 10.02
N ALA A 244 24.00 -11.45 8.91
CA ALA A 244 24.45 -10.88 7.65
C ALA A 244 23.53 -9.75 7.18
N TRP A 245 22.20 -9.93 7.25
CA TRP A 245 21.23 -8.90 6.91
C TRP A 245 21.27 -7.73 7.87
N ALA A 246 21.37 -7.97 9.18
CA ALA A 246 21.50 -6.92 10.20
C ALA A 246 22.75 -6.07 9.97
N GLN A 247 23.90 -6.69 9.63
CA GLN A 247 25.12 -5.96 9.32
C GLN A 247 24.94 -5.09 8.06
N ARG A 248 24.33 -5.62 7.00
CA ARG A 248 24.03 -4.84 5.78
C ARG A 248 23.15 -3.62 6.08
N ALA A 249 22.11 -3.79 6.88
CA ALA A 249 21.24 -2.68 7.30
C ALA A 249 22.03 -1.62 8.08
N LYS A 250 22.88 -2.05 9.02
CA LYS A 250 23.76 -1.18 9.81
C LYS A 250 24.73 -0.40 8.95
N ASP A 251 25.36 -1.05 7.97
CA ASP A 251 26.32 -0.42 7.05
C ASP A 251 25.65 0.64 6.14
N MET A 252 24.34 0.54 5.90
CA MET A 252 23.58 1.58 5.20
C MET A 252 23.42 2.86 6.03
N GLY A 253 23.42 2.75 7.36
CA GLY A 253 23.24 3.88 8.28
C GLY A 253 21.80 4.39 8.35
N ASP A 254 21.60 5.49 9.06
CA ASP A 254 20.31 6.17 9.23
C ASP A 254 19.17 5.28 9.77
N LEU A 255 19.51 4.29 10.62
CA LEU A 255 18.53 3.45 11.31
C LEU A 255 17.71 4.31 12.28
N ASP A 256 16.39 4.17 12.27
CA ASP A 256 15.56 4.69 13.33
C ASP A 256 15.73 3.89 14.64
N GLU A 257 15.11 4.35 15.72
CA GLU A 257 15.25 3.74 17.06
C GLU A 257 14.80 2.27 17.08
N ASN A 258 13.69 1.94 16.39
CA ASN A 258 13.16 0.57 16.32
C ASN A 258 14.07 -0.33 15.48
N GLN A 259 14.51 0.15 14.33
CA GLN A 259 15.45 -0.54 13.44
C GLN A 259 16.78 -0.80 14.15
N ALA A 260 17.32 0.21 14.83
CA ALA A 260 18.56 0.08 15.60
C ALA A 260 18.44 -0.97 16.71
N ALA A 261 17.31 -1.01 17.42
CA ALA A 261 17.05 -2.00 18.46
C ALA A 261 17.04 -3.43 17.88
N VAL A 262 16.35 -3.64 16.75
CA VAL A 262 16.31 -4.95 16.07
C VAL A 262 17.71 -5.37 15.61
N VAL A 263 18.45 -4.49 14.97
CA VAL A 263 19.80 -4.76 14.46
C VAL A 263 20.78 -5.07 15.59
N THR A 264 20.75 -4.29 16.66
CA THR A 264 21.62 -4.47 17.84
C THR A 264 21.35 -5.80 18.54
N ASP A 265 20.06 -6.16 18.73
CA ASP A 265 19.66 -7.44 19.32
C ASP A 265 20.14 -8.65 18.48
N ILE A 266 20.06 -8.55 17.14
CA ILE A 266 20.50 -9.63 16.23
C ILE A 266 22.02 -9.77 16.22
N LEU A 267 22.77 -8.66 16.25
CA LEU A 267 24.23 -8.66 16.25
C LEU A 267 24.82 -9.01 17.63
N GLY A 268 24.02 -8.98 18.69
CA GLY A 268 24.46 -9.22 20.06
C GLY A 268 25.31 -8.07 20.60
N GLU A 269 25.03 -6.84 20.21
CA GLU A 269 25.72 -5.63 20.66
C GLU A 269 24.97 -5.01 21.84
N ASP A 270 25.70 -4.35 22.76
CA ASP A 270 25.05 -3.61 23.84
C ASP A 270 24.36 -2.36 23.28
N PRO A 271 23.12 -2.06 23.69
CA PRO A 271 22.45 -0.84 23.29
C PRO A 271 23.24 0.38 23.79
N SER A 272 23.72 1.20 22.89
CA SER A 272 24.50 2.40 23.18
C SER A 272 23.63 3.58 23.66
#